data_557de7de9b78ed4b003cf1595845ec7c
#
_entry.id   557de7de9b78ed4b003cf1595845ec7c
#
_cell.length_a   1.000
_cell.length_b   1.000
_cell.length_c   1.000
_cell.angle_alpha   90.00
_cell.angle_beta   90.00
_cell.angle_gamma   90.00
#
_symmetry.space_group_name_H-M   'P 1'
#
loop_
_entity.id
_entity.type
_entity.pdbx_description
1 polymer ?
#
loop_
_entity_poly.entity_id
_entity_poly.type
_entity_poly.pdbx_seq_one_letter_code
_entity_poly.pdbx_strand_id
1 'polypeptide(L)'
;MLSLPVQVIFADEPLCRRPHMSTIILRGGVEVENPLELALDFLAAYSSYEARDSSRPASFDESDLRQANRGGARISAAEIAAILERRGKIEHALREIHPAASLADTASAIPWLPLTQLFDAFADIRGVGFSKMTKALHPKRPALIPMLDSVVQAYLTRDDSAAGSSGTFGERATALVRSYKVDLDRNRSEIGRAHV
;
A
#
# COMPACT_ATOMS: atom_id res chain seq x y z
N MET A 1 69.86 -24.70 18.56
CA MET A 1 68.87 -23.82 17.87
C MET A 1 67.65 -24.65 17.57
N LEU A 2 66.64 -24.53 18.45
CA LEU A 2 65.38 -25.27 18.31
C LEU A 2 64.32 -24.33 17.70
N SER A 3 63.85 -24.62 16.54
CA SER A 3 62.77 -23.89 15.84
C SER A 3 61.43 -24.40 16.36
N LEU A 4 60.60 -23.55 16.92
CA LEU A 4 59.23 -23.86 17.31
C LEU A 4 58.29 -23.68 16.12
N PRO A 5 57.32 -24.56 15.93
CA PRO A 5 56.32 -24.40 14.87
C PRO A 5 55.27 -23.34 15.23
N VAL A 6 55.01 -22.48 14.30
CA VAL A 6 53.91 -21.49 14.36
C VAL A 6 52.60 -22.24 14.20
N GLN A 7 51.78 -22.26 15.26
CA GLN A 7 50.39 -22.71 15.16
C GLN A 7 49.57 -21.62 14.48
N VAL A 8 49.04 -21.94 13.30
CA VAL A 8 48.02 -21.14 12.59
C VAL A 8 46.68 -21.41 13.29
N ILE A 9 46.21 -20.44 14.04
CA ILE A 9 44.85 -20.44 14.60
C ILE A 9 43.92 -20.11 13.44
N PHE A 10 43.15 -21.09 12.98
CA PHE A 10 42.03 -20.85 12.11
C PHE A 10 40.98 -20.10 12.92
N ALA A 11 40.77 -18.83 12.57
CA ALA A 11 39.68 -18.04 13.10
C ALA A 11 38.34 -18.69 12.67
N ASP A 12 37.47 -18.82 13.66
CA ASP A 12 36.09 -19.29 13.49
C ASP A 12 35.44 -18.65 12.27
N GLU A 13 34.94 -19.48 11.38
CA GLU A 13 34.03 -19.06 10.33
C GLU A 13 32.82 -18.38 10.98
N PRO A 14 32.39 -17.18 10.48
CA PRO A 14 31.17 -16.58 10.96
C PRO A 14 30.02 -17.55 10.69
N LEU A 15 29.39 -18.04 11.78
CA LEU A 15 28.12 -18.75 11.74
C LEU A 15 27.19 -18.04 10.76
N CYS A 16 26.97 -18.68 9.63
CA CYS A 16 26.00 -18.27 8.63
C CYS A 16 24.64 -18.18 9.36
N ARG A 17 24.26 -16.98 9.81
CA ARG A 17 22.93 -16.75 10.34
C ARG A 17 21.96 -17.12 9.23
N ARG A 18 21.29 -18.25 9.38
CA ARG A 18 20.15 -18.58 8.51
C ARG A 18 19.25 -17.35 8.49
N PRO A 19 18.89 -16.83 7.32
CA PRO A 19 17.96 -15.73 7.25
C PRO A 19 16.74 -16.13 8.07
N HIS A 20 16.35 -15.26 9.01
CA HIS A 20 15.18 -15.50 9.84
C HIS A 20 13.98 -15.52 8.90
N MET A 21 13.45 -16.71 8.61
CA MET A 21 12.30 -16.88 7.75
C MET A 21 11.11 -16.19 8.46
N SER A 22 10.76 -15.01 8.00
CA SER A 22 9.56 -14.33 8.49
C SER A 22 8.34 -14.96 7.83
N THR A 23 7.28 -15.15 8.61
CA THR A 23 6.01 -15.70 8.10
C THR A 23 4.91 -14.72 8.48
N ILE A 24 4.10 -14.30 7.51
CA ILE A 24 2.88 -13.55 7.78
C ILE A 24 1.66 -14.45 7.66
N ILE A 25 0.63 -14.15 8.46
CA ILE A 25 -0.61 -14.90 8.48
C ILE A 25 -1.69 -14.05 7.82
N LEU A 26 -2.18 -14.53 6.69
CA LEU A 26 -3.30 -13.94 5.95
C LEU A 26 -4.64 -14.41 6.52
N ARG A 27 -5.72 -13.81 6.02
CA ARG A 27 -7.11 -14.22 6.35
C ARG A 27 -7.33 -15.67 5.97
N GLY A 28 -8.14 -16.37 6.79
CA GLY A 28 -8.35 -17.81 6.62
C GLY A 28 -7.16 -18.66 7.07
N GLY A 29 -6.18 -18.09 7.81
CA GLY A 29 -5.03 -18.83 8.35
C GLY A 29 -3.99 -19.24 7.32
N VAL A 30 -3.98 -18.61 6.15
CA VAL A 30 -2.97 -18.87 5.11
C VAL A 30 -1.64 -18.27 5.52
N GLU A 31 -0.62 -19.10 5.65
CA GLU A 31 0.75 -18.68 5.95
C GLU A 31 1.50 -18.35 4.67
N VAL A 32 2.22 -17.23 4.69
CA VAL A 32 3.11 -16.80 3.61
C VAL A 32 4.53 -16.67 4.16
N GLU A 33 5.38 -17.56 3.72
CA GLU A 33 6.81 -17.55 4.05
C GLU A 33 7.54 -16.51 3.22
N ASN A 34 8.55 -15.87 3.80
CA ASN A 34 9.41 -14.88 3.14
C ASN A 34 8.63 -13.76 2.41
N PRO A 35 7.66 -13.09 3.06
CA PRO A 35 6.82 -12.09 2.40
C PRO A 35 7.61 -10.92 1.81
N LEU A 36 8.79 -10.60 2.39
CA LEU A 36 9.66 -9.55 1.87
C LEU A 36 10.25 -9.94 0.50
N GLU A 37 10.72 -11.16 0.34
CA GLU A 37 11.25 -11.67 -0.93
C GLU A 37 10.17 -11.60 -2.02
N LEU A 38 8.97 -12.09 -1.73
CA LEU A 38 7.83 -11.99 -2.62
C LEU A 38 7.50 -10.53 -3.00
N ALA A 39 7.56 -9.61 -2.04
CA ALA A 39 7.32 -8.19 -2.29
C ALA A 39 8.42 -7.58 -3.17
N LEU A 40 9.69 -7.93 -2.95
CA LEU A 40 10.82 -7.46 -3.76
C LEU A 40 10.76 -8.00 -5.19
N ASP A 41 10.41 -9.26 -5.37
CA ASP A 41 10.20 -9.87 -6.70
C ASP A 41 9.06 -9.18 -7.45
N PHE A 42 7.96 -8.89 -6.76
CA PHE A 42 6.86 -8.13 -7.32
C PHE A 42 7.30 -6.72 -7.75
N LEU A 43 8.02 -5.99 -6.89
CA LEU A 43 8.52 -4.65 -7.19
C LEU A 43 9.52 -4.69 -8.36
N ALA A 44 10.38 -5.68 -8.44
CA ALA A 44 11.31 -5.84 -9.56
C ALA A 44 10.58 -6.07 -10.90
N ALA A 45 9.50 -6.86 -10.88
CA ALA A 45 8.66 -7.12 -12.06
C ALA A 45 7.83 -5.88 -12.47
N TYR A 46 7.49 -4.99 -11.53
CA TYR A 46 6.63 -3.82 -11.74
C TYR A 46 7.37 -2.49 -11.50
N SER A 47 8.69 -2.45 -11.66
CA SER A 47 9.54 -1.26 -11.43
C SER A 47 9.13 -0.01 -12.21
N SER A 48 8.35 -0.16 -13.29
CA SER A 48 7.77 0.98 -14.03
C SER A 48 6.73 1.78 -13.23
N TYR A 49 6.33 1.29 -12.06
CA TYR A 49 5.40 1.97 -11.14
C TYR A 49 6.14 2.78 -10.07
N GLU A 50 7.35 3.22 -10.36
CA GLU A 50 8.10 4.05 -9.42
C GLU A 50 7.31 5.27 -8.98
N ALA A 51 7.23 5.44 -7.66
CA ALA A 51 6.67 6.63 -7.05
C ALA A 51 7.46 7.85 -7.56
N ARG A 52 6.83 8.67 -8.40
CA ARG A 52 7.39 9.97 -8.75
C ARG A 52 7.63 10.74 -7.47
N ASP A 53 8.81 11.33 -7.37
CA ASP A 53 9.10 12.34 -6.37
C ASP A 53 7.94 13.35 -6.35
N SER A 54 7.12 13.25 -5.32
CA SER A 54 5.92 14.06 -5.18
C SER A 54 6.30 15.42 -4.62
N SER A 55 7.02 16.23 -5.42
CA SER A 55 7.29 17.63 -5.08
C SER A 55 6.00 18.43 -4.82
N ARG A 56 4.84 17.87 -5.18
CA ARG A 56 3.51 18.46 -4.99
C ARG A 56 2.53 17.44 -4.41
N PRO A 57 2.65 17.11 -3.11
CA PRO A 57 1.87 16.02 -2.49
C PRO A 57 0.35 16.27 -2.45
N ALA A 58 -0.10 17.52 -2.61
CA ALA A 58 -1.52 17.88 -2.62
C ALA A 58 -2.05 18.26 -4.01
N SER A 59 -1.22 18.28 -5.06
CA SER A 59 -1.71 18.51 -6.42
C SER A 59 -2.19 17.21 -7.04
N PHE A 60 -3.18 17.31 -7.93
CA PHE A 60 -3.71 16.18 -8.66
C PHE A 60 -4.02 16.61 -10.09
N ASP A 61 -3.46 15.92 -11.08
CA ASP A 61 -3.62 16.28 -12.47
C ASP A 61 -3.68 15.04 -13.40
N GLU A 62 -3.76 15.29 -14.70
CA GLU A 62 -3.82 14.23 -15.71
C GLU A 62 -2.60 13.31 -15.67
N SER A 63 -1.42 13.81 -15.25
CA SER A 63 -0.22 12.97 -15.18
C SER A 63 -0.35 11.86 -14.14
N ASP A 64 -1.09 12.09 -13.04
CA ASP A 64 -1.39 11.09 -12.03
C ASP A 64 -2.26 9.97 -12.59
N LEU A 65 -3.27 10.32 -13.39
CA LEU A 65 -4.17 9.36 -14.03
C LEU A 65 -3.45 8.56 -15.13
N ARG A 66 -2.57 9.20 -15.89
CA ARG A 66 -1.71 8.50 -16.85
C ARG A 66 -0.72 7.56 -16.17
N GLN A 67 -0.18 7.95 -15.01
CA GLN A 67 0.65 7.08 -14.18
C GLN A 67 -0.14 5.87 -13.67
N ALA A 68 -1.35 6.06 -13.17
CA ALA A 68 -2.24 4.98 -12.77
C ALA A 68 -2.51 4.00 -13.94
N ASN A 69 -2.66 4.52 -15.16
CA ASN A 69 -2.83 3.70 -16.36
C ASN A 69 -1.60 2.85 -16.71
N ARG A 70 -0.38 3.35 -16.46
CA ARG A 70 0.85 2.53 -16.59
C ARG A 70 0.83 1.38 -15.58
N GLY A 71 0.28 1.60 -14.37
CA GLY A 71 0.01 0.57 -13.36
C GLY A 71 -1.27 -0.25 -13.63
N GLY A 72 -1.82 -0.22 -14.85
CA GLY A 72 -2.93 -1.06 -15.27
C GLY A 72 -4.31 -0.61 -14.76
N ALA A 73 -4.51 0.68 -14.43
CA ALA A 73 -5.82 1.19 -13.97
C ALA A 73 -6.88 1.19 -15.09
N ARG A 74 -6.49 1.32 -16.36
CA ARG A 74 -7.40 1.35 -17.53
C ARG A 74 -8.46 2.45 -17.42
N ILE A 75 -8.04 3.65 -17.02
CA ILE A 75 -8.90 4.84 -16.96
C ILE A 75 -9.04 5.39 -18.38
N SER A 76 -10.24 5.46 -18.91
CA SER A 76 -10.51 5.97 -20.24
C SER A 76 -10.42 7.51 -20.31
N ALA A 77 -10.34 8.09 -21.51
CA ALA A 77 -10.28 9.54 -21.68
C ALA A 77 -11.52 10.26 -21.10
N ALA A 78 -12.70 9.67 -21.22
CA ALA A 78 -13.93 10.22 -20.64
C ALA A 78 -13.90 10.19 -19.10
N GLU A 79 -13.38 9.12 -18.50
CA GLU A 79 -13.22 9.03 -17.05
C GLU A 79 -12.13 10.00 -16.56
N ILE A 80 -11.03 10.18 -17.30
CA ILE A 80 -9.99 11.18 -17.00
C ILE A 80 -10.63 12.57 -16.93
N ALA A 81 -11.41 12.96 -17.94
CA ALA A 81 -12.09 14.25 -17.97
C ALA A 81 -13.01 14.41 -16.76
N ALA A 82 -13.87 13.42 -16.46
CA ALA A 82 -14.80 13.47 -15.35
C ALA A 82 -14.09 13.53 -13.97
N ILE A 83 -12.94 12.85 -13.80
CA ILE A 83 -12.13 12.95 -12.59
C ILE A 83 -11.53 14.34 -12.46
N LEU A 84 -11.00 14.91 -13.55
CA LEU A 84 -10.38 16.24 -13.56
C LEU A 84 -11.38 17.37 -13.28
N GLU A 85 -12.65 17.23 -13.64
CA GLU A 85 -13.72 18.15 -13.21
C GLU A 85 -13.85 18.23 -11.68
N ARG A 86 -13.45 17.17 -10.97
CA ARG A 86 -13.47 17.12 -9.49
C ARG A 86 -12.12 17.41 -8.85
N ARG A 87 -11.14 17.81 -9.65
CA ARG A 87 -9.77 18.11 -9.20
C ARG A 87 -9.73 18.96 -7.94
N GLY A 88 -10.49 20.06 -7.89
CA GLY A 88 -10.52 20.95 -6.75
C GLY A 88 -10.91 20.28 -5.43
N LYS A 89 -11.90 19.35 -5.48
CA LYS A 89 -12.32 18.56 -4.31
C LYS A 89 -11.24 17.56 -3.90
N ILE A 90 -10.61 16.90 -4.86
CA ILE A 90 -9.54 15.93 -4.63
C ILE A 90 -8.33 16.64 -3.97
N GLU A 91 -7.88 17.75 -4.53
CA GLU A 91 -6.75 18.51 -4.00
C GLU A 91 -7.06 19.13 -2.61
N HIS A 92 -8.31 19.54 -2.37
CA HIS A 92 -8.72 20.00 -1.04
C HIS A 92 -8.61 18.87 -0.02
N ALA A 93 -9.17 17.71 -0.29
CA ALA A 93 -9.09 16.56 0.62
C ALA A 93 -7.64 16.05 0.80
N LEU A 94 -6.80 16.10 -0.23
CA LEU A 94 -5.38 15.76 -0.13
C LEU A 94 -4.61 16.68 0.82
N ARG A 95 -4.97 17.98 0.90
CA ARG A 95 -4.35 18.93 1.84
C ARG A 95 -4.69 18.64 3.30
N GLU A 96 -5.86 18.07 3.57
CA GLU A 96 -6.27 17.66 4.93
C GLU A 96 -5.56 16.38 5.41
N ILE A 97 -4.84 15.70 4.51
CA ILE A 97 -4.11 14.48 4.84
C ILE A 97 -2.62 14.75 4.81
N HIS A 98 -1.96 14.62 5.97
CA HIS A 98 -0.51 14.80 6.04
C HIS A 98 0.21 13.84 5.08
N PRO A 99 1.24 14.29 4.32
CA PRO A 99 1.95 13.43 3.36
C PRO A 99 2.56 12.17 3.97
N ALA A 100 3.01 12.23 5.22
CA ALA A 100 3.59 11.10 5.94
C ALA A 100 2.56 10.26 6.71
N ALA A 101 1.24 10.51 6.56
CA ALA A 101 0.22 9.68 7.19
C ALA A 101 0.33 8.22 6.72
N SER A 102 0.24 7.28 7.66
CA SER A 102 0.53 5.87 7.40
C SER A 102 -0.50 4.96 8.08
N LEU A 103 -0.82 3.84 7.44
CA LEU A 103 -1.57 2.75 8.07
C LEU A 103 -0.75 2.03 9.16
N ALA A 104 0.57 2.23 9.20
CA ALA A 104 1.39 1.74 10.31
C ALA A 104 1.20 2.53 11.61
N ASP A 105 0.60 3.73 11.55
CA ASP A 105 0.29 4.53 12.73
C ASP A 105 -0.80 3.89 13.59
N THR A 106 -0.96 4.39 14.84
CA THR A 106 -2.09 3.98 15.67
C THR A 106 -3.41 4.39 15.03
N ALA A 107 -4.45 3.60 15.24
CA ALA A 107 -5.76 3.83 14.60
C ALA A 107 -6.34 5.23 14.88
N SER A 108 -6.02 5.83 16.03
CA SER A 108 -6.43 7.20 16.40
C SER A 108 -5.66 8.30 15.65
N ALA A 109 -4.46 8.02 15.15
CA ALA A 109 -3.64 8.97 14.39
C ALA A 109 -3.98 8.97 12.89
N ILE A 110 -4.69 7.97 12.39
CA ILE A 110 -5.05 7.86 10.99
C ILE A 110 -6.20 8.83 10.67
N PRO A 111 -6.06 9.68 9.63
CA PRO A 111 -7.06 10.70 9.28
C PRO A 111 -8.26 10.07 8.52
N TRP A 112 -9.05 9.23 9.20
CA TRP A 112 -10.13 8.46 8.59
C TRP A 112 -11.19 9.31 7.89
N LEU A 113 -11.61 10.43 8.52
CA LEU A 113 -12.62 11.30 7.93
C LEU A 113 -12.10 12.02 6.67
N PRO A 114 -10.91 12.67 6.67
CA PRO A 114 -10.32 13.21 5.45
C PRO A 114 -10.12 12.16 4.35
N LEU A 115 -9.75 10.93 4.71
CA LEU A 115 -9.58 9.83 3.75
C LEU A 115 -10.92 9.45 3.11
N THR A 116 -12.00 9.36 3.90
CA THR A 116 -13.35 9.11 3.39
C THR A 116 -13.79 10.22 2.42
N GLN A 117 -13.57 11.48 2.77
CA GLN A 117 -13.89 12.62 1.92
C GLN A 117 -13.08 12.64 0.61
N LEU A 118 -11.81 12.23 0.67
CA LEU A 118 -10.98 12.07 -0.51
C LEU A 118 -11.55 11.01 -1.46
N PHE A 119 -11.98 9.87 -0.93
CA PHE A 119 -12.60 8.82 -1.73
C PHE A 119 -13.95 9.24 -2.29
N ASP A 120 -14.79 9.94 -1.49
CA ASP A 120 -16.08 10.47 -1.95
C ASP A 120 -15.94 11.49 -3.10
N ALA A 121 -14.78 12.12 -3.27
CA ALA A 121 -14.53 12.98 -4.42
C ALA A 121 -14.60 12.22 -5.77
N PHE A 122 -14.49 10.89 -5.75
CA PHE A 122 -14.61 10.02 -6.92
C PHE A 122 -15.99 9.36 -7.04
N ALA A 123 -16.92 9.61 -6.10
CA ALA A 123 -18.24 9.02 -6.12
C ALA A 123 -19.00 9.40 -7.40
N ASP A 124 -19.87 8.49 -7.86
CA ASP A 124 -20.77 8.71 -9.02
C ASP A 124 -20.07 9.01 -10.36
N ILE A 125 -18.77 8.82 -10.46
CA ILE A 125 -18.08 8.85 -11.76
C ILE A 125 -18.26 7.47 -12.41
N ARG A 126 -19.04 7.44 -13.49
CA ARG A 126 -19.32 6.18 -14.20
C ARG A 126 -18.03 5.49 -14.64
N GLY A 127 -17.90 4.23 -14.28
CA GLY A 127 -16.74 3.40 -14.63
C GLY A 127 -15.53 3.54 -13.70
N VAL A 128 -15.57 4.46 -12.73
CA VAL A 128 -14.52 4.66 -11.74
C VAL A 128 -14.92 3.98 -10.42
N GLY A 129 -14.36 2.81 -10.18
CA GLY A 129 -14.47 2.07 -8.92
C GLY A 129 -13.23 2.24 -8.04
N PHE A 130 -13.22 1.52 -6.91
CA PHE A 130 -12.12 1.58 -5.92
C PHE A 130 -10.75 1.29 -6.54
N SER A 131 -10.66 0.33 -7.46
CA SER A 131 -9.39 -0.03 -8.10
C SER A 131 -8.77 1.15 -8.88
N LYS A 132 -9.56 1.83 -9.71
CA LYS A 132 -9.07 2.99 -10.48
C LYS A 132 -8.72 4.16 -9.56
N MET A 133 -9.61 4.46 -8.61
CA MET A 133 -9.42 5.54 -7.64
C MET A 133 -8.14 5.31 -6.81
N THR A 134 -7.98 4.14 -6.20
CA THR A 134 -6.82 3.89 -5.34
C THR A 134 -5.52 3.82 -6.10
N LYS A 135 -5.50 3.30 -7.33
CA LYS A 135 -4.33 3.36 -8.20
C LYS A 135 -3.92 4.79 -8.57
N ALA A 136 -4.87 5.71 -8.71
CA ALA A 136 -4.58 7.12 -8.96
C ALA A 136 -4.09 7.86 -7.71
N LEU A 137 -4.58 7.50 -6.52
CA LEU A 137 -4.27 8.16 -5.25
C LEU A 137 -3.08 7.55 -4.50
N HIS A 138 -2.78 6.26 -4.69
CA HIS A 138 -1.68 5.58 -4.02
C HIS A 138 -0.35 6.33 -4.12
N PRO A 139 0.10 6.82 -5.30
CA PRO A 139 1.36 7.57 -5.39
C PRO A 139 1.39 8.86 -4.57
N LYS A 140 0.23 9.43 -4.20
CA LYS A 140 0.12 10.63 -3.36
C LYS A 140 0.27 10.33 -1.87
N ARG A 141 -0.17 9.14 -1.43
CA ARG A 141 -0.15 8.68 -0.02
C ARG A 141 0.13 7.18 0.03
N PRO A 142 1.33 6.73 -0.39
CA PRO A 142 1.61 5.30 -0.57
C PRO A 142 1.54 4.51 0.74
N ALA A 143 1.90 5.11 1.87
CA ALA A 143 1.81 4.47 3.18
C ALA A 143 0.39 4.43 3.77
N LEU A 144 -0.56 5.21 3.21
CA LEU A 144 -1.93 5.33 3.73
C LEU A 144 -2.97 4.66 2.83
N ILE A 145 -2.82 4.73 1.52
CA ILE A 145 -3.82 4.28 0.54
C ILE A 145 -3.33 3.02 -0.14
N PRO A 146 -3.78 1.82 0.27
CA PRO A 146 -3.47 0.58 -0.42
C PRO A 146 -4.18 0.51 -1.78
N MET A 147 -3.64 -0.24 -2.73
CA MET A 147 -4.32 -0.51 -3.99
C MET A 147 -5.43 -1.54 -3.79
N LEU A 148 -6.69 -1.10 -3.94
CA LEU A 148 -7.88 -1.93 -3.77
C LEU A 148 -8.37 -2.46 -5.12
N ASP A 149 -7.62 -3.34 -5.77
CA ASP A 149 -8.11 -4.03 -6.95
C ASP A 149 -9.15 -5.14 -6.59
N SER A 150 -9.71 -5.78 -7.60
CA SER A 150 -10.78 -6.77 -7.37
C SER A 150 -10.32 -7.97 -6.53
N VAL A 151 -9.06 -8.36 -6.64
CA VAL A 151 -8.49 -9.48 -5.88
C VAL A 151 -8.35 -9.09 -4.41
N VAL A 152 -7.79 -7.90 -4.15
CA VAL A 152 -7.66 -7.36 -2.79
C VAL A 152 -9.02 -7.12 -2.16
N GLN A 153 -10.00 -6.55 -2.89
CA GLN A 153 -11.37 -6.37 -2.39
C GLN A 153 -12.00 -7.72 -2.00
N ALA A 154 -11.93 -8.73 -2.87
CA ALA A 154 -12.46 -10.06 -2.58
C ALA A 154 -11.77 -10.71 -1.36
N TYR A 155 -10.47 -10.52 -1.21
CA TYR A 155 -9.71 -10.97 -0.04
C TYR A 155 -10.19 -10.28 1.25
N LEU A 156 -10.31 -8.94 1.24
CA LEU A 156 -10.68 -8.15 2.41
C LEU A 156 -12.13 -8.41 2.88
N THR A 157 -13.02 -8.81 1.99
CA THR A 157 -14.42 -9.13 2.30
C THR A 157 -14.66 -10.59 2.64
N ARG A 158 -13.64 -11.45 2.61
CA ARG A 158 -13.79 -12.90 2.85
C ARG A 158 -14.37 -13.21 4.22
N ASP A 159 -13.85 -12.56 5.28
CA ASP A 159 -14.26 -12.83 6.66
C ASP A 159 -15.30 -11.81 7.17
N ASP A 160 -15.50 -10.72 6.46
CA ASP A 160 -16.44 -9.65 6.77
C ASP A 160 -17.16 -9.20 5.49
N SER A 161 -18.23 -9.88 5.14
CA SER A 161 -19.05 -9.55 3.98
C SER A 161 -19.72 -8.17 4.07
N ALA A 162 -19.79 -7.57 5.27
CA ALA A 162 -20.31 -6.23 5.48
C ALA A 162 -19.26 -5.16 5.18
N ALA A 163 -17.96 -5.51 5.15
CA ALA A 163 -16.91 -4.56 4.83
C ALA A 163 -17.11 -4.00 3.42
N GLY A 164 -17.37 -2.70 3.32
CA GLY A 164 -17.58 -2.01 2.05
C GLY A 164 -18.94 -2.23 1.38
N SER A 165 -19.94 -2.84 2.05
CA SER A 165 -21.27 -3.11 1.48
C SER A 165 -22.27 -1.99 1.72
N SER A 166 -22.13 -1.18 2.75
CA SER A 166 -23.06 -0.11 3.14
C SER A 166 -22.41 1.26 3.24
N GLY A 167 -23.19 2.33 3.12
CA GLY A 167 -22.72 3.71 3.20
C GLY A 167 -22.37 4.35 1.86
N THR A 168 -21.76 5.54 1.91
CA THR A 168 -21.29 6.29 0.75
C THR A 168 -20.16 5.55 0.04
N PHE A 169 -19.79 6.02 -1.15
CA PHE A 169 -18.64 5.46 -1.88
C PHE A 169 -17.35 5.53 -1.03
N GLY A 170 -17.10 6.68 -0.37
CA GLY A 170 -15.93 6.89 0.47
C GLY A 170 -15.97 6.03 1.74
N GLU A 171 -17.13 5.90 2.38
CA GLU A 171 -17.29 5.04 3.56
C GLU A 171 -16.99 3.57 3.24
N ARG A 172 -17.50 3.08 2.12
CA ARG A 172 -17.23 1.72 1.66
C ARG A 172 -15.74 1.47 1.36
N ALA A 173 -15.10 2.41 0.66
CA ALA A 173 -13.66 2.32 0.39
C ALA A 173 -12.84 2.40 1.69
N THR A 174 -13.21 3.29 2.61
CA THR A 174 -12.55 3.43 3.91
C THR A 174 -12.72 2.17 4.78
N ALA A 175 -13.88 1.51 4.72
CA ALA A 175 -14.10 0.24 5.41
C ALA A 175 -13.11 -0.84 4.91
N LEU A 176 -12.86 -0.92 3.60
CA LEU A 176 -11.85 -1.83 3.04
C LEU A 176 -10.43 -1.47 3.51
N VAL A 177 -10.08 -0.18 3.57
CA VAL A 177 -8.78 0.26 4.11
C VAL A 177 -8.64 -0.08 5.59
N ARG A 178 -9.69 0.07 6.39
CA ARG A 178 -9.71 -0.37 7.80
C ARG A 178 -9.52 -1.88 7.92
N SER A 179 -10.18 -2.65 7.07
CA SER A 179 -10.03 -4.09 6.99
C SER A 179 -8.60 -4.50 6.62
N TYR A 180 -7.96 -3.79 5.68
CA TYR A 180 -6.54 -3.96 5.35
C TYR A 180 -5.62 -3.64 6.54
N LYS A 181 -5.92 -2.57 7.29
CA LYS A 181 -5.18 -2.20 8.51
C LYS A 181 -5.19 -3.32 9.56
N VAL A 182 -6.29 -4.03 9.73
CA VAL A 182 -6.37 -5.16 10.68
C VAL A 182 -5.31 -6.23 10.34
N ASP A 183 -5.12 -6.52 9.05
CA ASP A 183 -4.11 -7.49 8.63
C ASP A 183 -2.69 -6.97 8.81
N LEU A 184 -2.44 -5.66 8.59
CA LEU A 184 -1.17 -5.03 8.93
C LEU A 184 -0.86 -5.12 10.41
N ASP A 185 -1.84 -4.82 11.28
CA ASP A 185 -1.63 -4.85 12.74
C ASP A 185 -1.37 -6.28 13.24
N ARG A 186 -2.04 -7.28 12.66
CA ARG A 186 -1.81 -8.70 12.97
C ARG A 186 -0.37 -9.13 12.68
N ASN A 187 0.22 -8.60 11.63
CA ASN A 187 1.55 -8.99 11.15
C ASN A 187 2.63 -7.94 11.49
N ARG A 188 2.34 -6.97 12.33
CA ARG A 188 3.23 -5.83 12.62
C ARG A 188 4.62 -6.24 13.10
N SER A 189 4.72 -7.28 13.93
CA SER A 189 6.00 -7.78 14.46
C SER A 189 6.90 -8.33 13.35
N GLU A 190 6.32 -8.94 12.33
CA GLU A 190 7.07 -9.53 11.21
C GLU A 190 7.45 -8.46 10.17
N ILE A 191 6.52 -7.53 9.87
CA ILE A 191 6.76 -6.43 8.94
C ILE A 191 7.83 -5.47 9.49
N GLY A 192 7.82 -5.17 10.81
CA GLY A 192 8.79 -4.29 11.46
C GLY A 192 10.22 -4.85 11.49
N ARG A 193 10.40 -6.16 11.48
CA ARG A 193 11.72 -6.81 11.45
C ARG A 193 12.41 -6.74 10.07
N ALA A 194 11.66 -6.47 9.02
CA ALA A 194 12.18 -6.34 7.67
C ALA A 194 12.88 -4.99 7.40
N HIS A 195 12.82 -4.05 8.36
CA HIS A 195 13.38 -2.70 8.25
C HIS A 195 14.62 -2.46 9.13
N VAL A 196 15.22 -3.52 9.73
CA VAL A 196 16.43 -3.40 10.57
C VAL A 196 17.65 -3.99 9.88
#